data_dc503538ba30a167cd7ab1eab63f92ed
#
_entry.id   dc503538ba30a167cd7ab1eab63f92ed
#
_cell.length_a   1.000
_cell.length_b   1.000
_cell.length_c   1.000
_cell.angle_alpha   90.00
_cell.angle_beta   90.00
_cell.angle_gamma   90.00
#
_symmetry.space_group_name_H-M   'P 1'
#
loop_
_entity.id
_entity.type
_entity.pdbx_description
1 polymer ?
#
loop_
_entity_poly.entity_id
_entity_poly.type
_entity_poly.pdbx_seq_one_letter_code
_entity_poly.pdbx_strand_id
1 'polypeptide(L)'
;LIPQLAQDRFDMTVKLPPGTPLRETDALVRELQKKHADAPGIHALYGVTGSGTRLDASPTESGDNIGKLNVVMSNGGSERLEASMTEELRETMRAHPGVQVDFSRPELFSFSMPLEIELAGPDLETIRRAGQKMAALLRANPHYTDVSSTVEQGFPEIQIHFDQQRAAAFGLTTRQIADS
;
A
#
# COMPACT_ATOMS: atom_id res chain seq x y z
N LEU A 1 26.06 1.34 19.10
CA LEU A 1 24.95 2.31 18.99
C LEU A 1 25.25 3.18 17.78
N ILE A 2 24.58 2.89 16.67
CA ILE A 2 24.59 3.77 15.51
C ILE A 2 23.58 4.87 15.87
N PRO A 3 23.99 6.16 15.91
CA PRO A 3 23.05 7.23 16.14
C PRO A 3 22.02 7.19 15.00
N GLN A 4 20.72 7.22 15.35
CA GLN A 4 19.69 7.46 14.35
C GLN A 4 19.94 8.87 13.82
N LEU A 5 20.49 8.95 12.62
CA LEU A 5 20.61 10.21 11.91
C LEU A 5 19.18 10.73 11.70
N ALA A 6 18.91 11.92 12.21
CA ALA A 6 17.68 12.60 11.90
C ALA A 6 17.58 12.72 10.37
N GLN A 7 16.58 12.06 9.80
CA GLN A 7 16.37 12.14 8.37
C GLN A 7 15.50 13.36 8.09
N ASP A 8 15.79 14.05 7.00
CA ASP A 8 15.06 15.23 6.54
C ASP A 8 13.73 14.85 5.83
N ARG A 9 13.39 13.56 5.79
CA ARG A 9 12.24 13.04 5.05
C ARG A 9 11.63 11.79 5.65
N PHE A 10 10.36 11.59 5.37
CA PHE A 10 9.62 10.36 5.62
C PHE A 10 8.61 10.09 4.51
N ASP A 11 8.16 8.87 4.41
CA ASP A 11 7.17 8.42 3.44
C ASP A 11 5.86 8.09 4.14
N MET A 12 4.76 8.47 3.50
CA MET A 12 3.42 8.05 3.85
C MET A 12 2.87 7.20 2.71
N THR A 13 2.46 5.99 3.00
CA THR A 13 1.75 5.12 2.07
C THR A 13 0.28 5.11 2.42
N VAL A 14 -0.58 5.36 1.45
CA VAL A 14 -2.04 5.24 1.56
C VAL A 14 -2.51 4.07 0.72
N LYS A 15 -3.32 3.19 1.31
CA LYS A 15 -3.88 2.03 0.64
C LYS A 15 -5.40 2.07 0.74
N LEU A 16 -6.03 2.29 -0.40
CA LEU A 16 -7.47 2.28 -0.55
C LEU A 16 -7.98 0.83 -0.68
N PRO A 17 -9.28 0.59 -0.55
CA PRO A 17 -9.86 -0.74 -0.74
C PRO A 17 -9.45 -1.35 -2.09
N PRO A 18 -9.23 -2.67 -2.15
CA PRO A 18 -8.96 -3.36 -3.41
C PRO A 18 -10.03 -3.09 -4.47
N GLY A 19 -9.61 -2.87 -5.71
CA GLY A 19 -10.52 -2.50 -6.80
C GLY A 19 -10.79 -1.01 -6.93
N THR A 20 -10.24 -0.18 -6.05
CA THR A 20 -10.30 1.29 -6.21
C THR A 20 -9.53 1.69 -7.47
N PRO A 21 -10.15 2.42 -8.41
CA PRO A 21 -9.48 2.85 -9.63
C PRO A 21 -8.40 3.90 -9.34
N LEU A 22 -7.34 3.89 -10.14
CA LEU A 22 -6.18 4.78 -10.01
C LEU A 22 -6.56 6.26 -9.87
N ARG A 23 -7.59 6.72 -10.59
CA ARG A 23 -8.07 8.12 -10.53
C ARG A 23 -8.51 8.55 -9.12
N GLU A 24 -9.09 7.63 -8.34
CA GLU A 24 -9.53 7.92 -6.98
C GLU A 24 -8.35 7.98 -6.02
N THR A 25 -7.39 7.09 -6.19
CA THR A 25 -6.12 7.11 -5.46
C THR A 25 -5.33 8.39 -5.75
N ASP A 26 -5.26 8.79 -7.03
CA ASP A 26 -4.60 10.03 -7.46
C ASP A 26 -5.32 11.26 -6.88
N ALA A 27 -6.64 11.26 -6.86
CA ALA A 27 -7.42 12.35 -6.27
C ALA A 27 -7.11 12.53 -4.77
N LEU A 28 -7.04 11.43 -4.01
CA LEU A 28 -6.69 11.47 -2.59
C LEU A 28 -5.25 11.99 -2.38
N VAL A 29 -4.29 11.49 -3.13
CA VAL A 29 -2.89 11.94 -3.02
C VAL A 29 -2.76 13.44 -3.35
N ARG A 30 -3.45 13.92 -4.40
CA ARG A 30 -3.49 15.35 -4.74
C ARG A 30 -4.18 16.20 -3.67
N GLU A 31 -5.23 15.70 -3.04
CA GLU A 31 -5.88 16.37 -1.92
C GLU A 31 -4.90 16.55 -0.75
N LEU A 32 -4.20 15.49 -0.36
CA LEU A 32 -3.16 15.54 0.67
C LEU A 32 -2.05 16.54 0.33
N GLN A 33 -1.53 16.49 -0.90
CA GLN A 33 -0.53 17.44 -1.36
C GLN A 33 -1.04 18.87 -1.28
N LYS A 34 -2.23 19.16 -1.81
CA LYS A 34 -2.81 20.51 -1.82
C LYS A 34 -3.08 21.06 -0.42
N LYS A 35 -3.52 20.18 0.50
CA LYS A 35 -3.85 20.56 1.87
C LYS A 35 -2.59 20.87 2.70
N HIS A 36 -1.51 20.13 2.47
CA HIS A 36 -0.31 20.18 3.31
C HIS A 36 0.92 20.80 2.63
N ALA A 37 0.83 21.25 1.35
CA ALA A 37 1.96 21.82 0.63
C ALA A 37 2.60 23.02 1.33
N ASP A 38 1.77 23.86 1.95
CA ASP A 38 2.20 25.09 2.62
C ASP A 38 2.27 24.94 4.15
N ALA A 39 2.19 23.69 4.67
CA ALA A 39 2.23 23.46 6.11
C ALA A 39 3.60 23.84 6.69
N PRO A 40 3.64 24.52 7.84
CA PRO A 40 4.90 24.88 8.50
C PRO A 40 5.74 23.63 8.78
N GLY A 41 6.97 23.63 8.30
CA GLY A 41 7.89 22.50 8.47
C GLY A 41 7.96 21.54 7.28
N ILE A 42 7.12 21.69 6.26
CA ILE A 42 7.25 20.99 4.99
C ILE A 42 8.05 21.84 4.02
N HIS A 43 9.08 21.24 3.43
CA HIS A 43 9.86 21.85 2.34
C HIS A 43 9.32 21.43 0.98
N ALA A 44 8.96 20.16 0.82
CA ALA A 44 8.38 19.64 -0.42
C ALA A 44 7.54 18.37 -0.16
N LEU A 45 6.52 18.16 -1.00
CA LEU A 45 5.68 16.98 -1.04
C LEU A 45 5.67 16.37 -2.44
N TYR A 46 6.05 15.12 -2.56
CA TYR A 46 6.01 14.38 -3.82
C TYR A 46 5.01 13.23 -3.72
N GLY A 47 3.98 13.25 -4.57
CA GLY A 47 2.97 12.19 -4.64
C GLY A 47 3.23 11.26 -5.82
N VAL A 48 3.10 9.96 -5.59
CA VAL A 48 3.12 8.91 -6.62
C VAL A 48 1.93 8.01 -6.40
N THR A 49 1.22 7.63 -7.47
CA THR A 49 0.05 6.75 -7.41
C THR A 49 0.18 5.60 -8.39
N GLY A 50 -0.37 4.44 -8.02
CA GLY A 50 -0.32 3.23 -8.84
C GLY A 50 0.97 2.42 -8.68
N SER A 51 1.17 1.49 -9.60
CA SER A 51 2.34 0.63 -9.62
C SER A 51 3.57 1.41 -10.03
N GLY A 52 4.42 1.74 -9.07
CA GLY A 52 5.76 2.25 -9.37
C GLY A 52 6.61 1.16 -10.03
N THR A 53 7.42 1.54 -11.02
CA THR A 53 8.40 0.68 -11.69
C THR A 53 9.62 0.40 -10.83
N ARG A 54 9.49 0.30 -9.51
CA ARG A 54 10.58 -0.12 -8.65
C ARG A 54 10.74 -1.62 -8.76
N LEU A 55 11.91 -2.05 -9.20
CA LEU A 55 12.31 -3.47 -9.30
C LEU A 55 12.37 -4.18 -7.94
N ASP A 56 12.32 -3.41 -6.85
CA ASP A 56 12.40 -3.84 -5.45
C ASP A 56 11.07 -3.68 -4.67
N ALA A 57 10.00 -3.23 -5.32
CA ALA A 57 8.71 -3.12 -4.66
C ALA A 57 8.12 -4.51 -4.42
N SER A 58 7.82 -4.82 -3.16
CA SER A 58 7.01 -5.99 -2.82
C SER A 58 5.70 -5.98 -3.61
N PRO A 59 5.20 -7.13 -4.06
CA PRO A 59 3.90 -7.23 -4.75
C PRO A 59 2.74 -6.62 -3.96
N THR A 60 2.88 -6.53 -2.64
CA THR A 60 1.92 -5.90 -1.72
C THR A 60 1.96 -4.38 -1.72
N GLU A 61 2.97 -3.77 -2.33
CA GLU A 61 3.16 -2.32 -2.42
C GLU A 61 2.90 -1.75 -3.81
N SER A 62 2.34 -2.54 -4.71
CA SER A 62 2.01 -2.13 -6.06
C SER A 62 0.53 -2.36 -6.35
N GLY A 63 -0.13 -1.39 -6.98
CA GLY A 63 -1.54 -1.48 -7.35
C GLY A 63 -2.17 -0.12 -7.55
N ASP A 64 -3.25 -0.07 -8.32
CA ASP A 64 -3.99 1.16 -8.61
C ASP A 64 -4.58 1.84 -7.37
N ASN A 65 -4.78 1.06 -6.31
CA ASN A 65 -5.32 1.50 -5.02
C ASN A 65 -4.23 1.97 -4.04
N ILE A 66 -2.97 2.07 -4.47
CA ILE A 66 -1.86 2.48 -3.60
C ILE A 66 -1.31 3.83 -4.04
N GLY A 67 -1.19 4.74 -3.06
CA GLY A 67 -0.53 6.03 -3.21
C GLY A 67 0.61 6.18 -2.22
N LYS A 68 1.67 6.86 -2.63
CA LYS A 68 2.81 7.24 -1.76
C LYS A 68 3.01 8.74 -1.78
N LEU A 69 3.24 9.30 -0.61
CA LEU A 69 3.56 10.69 -0.40
C LEU A 69 4.92 10.79 0.28
N ASN A 70 5.91 11.30 -0.43
CA ASN A 70 7.22 11.59 0.15
C ASN A 70 7.20 12.99 0.74
N VAL A 71 7.44 13.10 2.02
CA VAL A 71 7.46 14.35 2.77
C VAL A 71 8.91 14.74 3.04
N VAL A 72 9.33 15.89 2.51
CA VAL A 72 10.63 16.49 2.80
C VAL A 72 10.42 17.60 3.81
N MET A 73 11.10 17.48 4.95
CA MET A 73 10.98 18.45 6.05
C MET A 73 11.94 19.62 5.87
N SER A 74 11.52 20.80 6.36
CA SER A 74 12.36 21.99 6.39
C SER A 74 13.49 21.86 7.41
N ASN A 75 14.59 22.61 7.18
CA ASN A 75 15.72 22.73 8.12
C ASN A 75 16.37 21.41 8.55
N GLY A 76 16.39 20.41 7.67
CA GLY A 76 17.01 19.12 7.94
C GLY A 76 16.17 18.17 8.80
N GLY A 77 14.94 18.55 9.12
CA GLY A 77 14.02 17.72 9.90
C GLY A 77 14.39 17.60 11.38
N SER A 78 13.47 17.04 12.15
CA SER A 78 13.70 16.60 13.53
C SER A 78 12.64 15.57 13.89
N GLU A 79 12.90 14.70 14.85
CA GLU A 79 11.92 13.71 15.32
C GLU A 79 10.62 14.37 15.81
N ARG A 80 10.72 15.54 16.45
CA ARG A 80 9.56 16.27 16.94
C ARG A 80 8.72 16.82 15.77
N LEU A 81 9.38 17.34 14.73
CA LEU A 81 8.69 17.84 13.54
C LEU A 81 8.03 16.69 12.78
N GLU A 82 8.75 15.58 12.59
CA GLU A 82 8.22 14.37 11.97
C GLU A 82 6.97 13.84 12.71
N ALA A 83 7.04 13.74 14.03
CA ALA A 83 5.90 13.30 14.85
C ALA A 83 4.69 14.24 14.69
N SER A 84 4.91 15.55 14.67
CA SER A 84 3.86 16.54 14.46
C SER A 84 3.22 16.42 13.08
N MET A 85 4.03 16.29 12.03
CA MET A 85 3.57 16.12 10.66
C MET A 85 2.80 14.82 10.46
N THR A 86 3.32 13.74 11.03
CA THR A 86 2.66 12.42 10.97
C THR A 86 1.27 12.47 11.61
N GLU A 87 1.14 13.12 12.77
CA GLU A 87 -0.16 13.24 13.43
C GLU A 87 -1.14 14.13 12.64
N GLU A 88 -0.67 15.22 12.05
CA GLU A 88 -1.49 16.07 11.19
C GLU A 88 -2.00 15.34 9.93
N LEU A 89 -1.13 14.55 9.31
CA LEU A 89 -1.52 13.72 8.17
C LEU A 89 -2.51 12.62 8.58
N ARG A 90 -2.32 11.98 9.75
CA ARG A 90 -3.27 11.00 10.30
C ARG A 90 -4.63 11.63 10.56
N GLU A 91 -4.66 12.82 11.14
CA GLU A 91 -5.92 13.54 11.39
C GLU A 91 -6.67 13.82 10.09
N THR A 92 -5.95 14.21 9.04
CA THR A 92 -6.56 14.39 7.71
C THR A 92 -7.17 13.09 7.19
N MET A 93 -6.49 11.96 7.42
CA MET A 93 -6.96 10.65 6.95
C MET A 93 -8.17 10.10 7.72
N ARG A 94 -8.47 10.63 8.91
CA ARG A 94 -9.71 10.28 9.64
C ARG A 94 -10.99 10.60 8.86
N ALA A 95 -10.92 11.56 7.94
CA ALA A 95 -12.04 11.89 7.04
C ALA A 95 -12.24 10.85 5.91
N HIS A 96 -11.30 9.91 5.74
CA HIS A 96 -11.31 8.90 4.68
C HIS A 96 -11.43 7.48 5.26
N PRO A 97 -12.62 7.05 5.71
CA PRO A 97 -12.81 5.73 6.31
C PRO A 97 -12.49 4.62 5.30
N GLY A 98 -11.84 3.55 5.76
CA GLY A 98 -11.46 2.41 4.91
C GLY A 98 -10.10 2.54 4.22
N VAL A 99 -9.44 3.70 4.31
CA VAL A 99 -8.07 3.86 3.83
C VAL A 99 -7.09 3.47 4.94
N GLN A 100 -6.16 2.58 4.60
CA GLN A 100 -5.05 2.24 5.49
C GLN A 100 -3.91 3.21 5.24
N VAL A 101 -3.20 3.58 6.31
CA VAL A 101 -2.11 4.55 6.26
C VAL A 101 -0.92 4.00 7.02
N ASP A 102 0.23 3.98 6.36
CA ASP A 102 1.50 3.59 6.93
C ASP A 102 2.53 4.70 6.77
N PHE A 103 3.37 4.89 7.79
CA PHE A 103 4.48 5.84 7.74
C PHE A 103 5.80 5.10 7.87
N SER A 104 6.75 5.44 7.01
CA SER A 104 8.08 4.85 7.00
C SER A 104 9.14 5.91 6.76
N ARG A 105 10.37 5.63 7.19
CA ARG A 105 11.54 6.43 6.81
C ARG A 105 12.22 5.76 5.63
N PRO A 106 12.66 6.54 4.59
CA PRO A 106 13.47 5.98 3.53
C PRO A 106 14.76 5.40 4.11
N GLU A 107 14.97 4.13 3.96
CA GLU A 107 16.18 3.48 4.41
C GLU A 107 17.25 3.57 3.30
N LEU A 108 18.33 4.30 3.56
CA LEU A 108 19.48 4.34 2.65
C LEU A 108 20.21 2.99 2.61
N PHE A 109 20.11 2.23 3.71
CA PHE A 109 20.60 0.85 3.83
C PHE A 109 19.70 0.11 4.81
N SER A 110 18.79 -0.72 4.30
CA SER A 110 17.97 -1.57 5.16
C SER A 110 18.78 -2.76 5.66
N PHE A 111 19.28 -2.69 6.89
CA PHE A 111 19.74 -3.87 7.65
C PHE A 111 18.64 -4.41 8.59
N SER A 112 17.48 -3.80 8.63
CA SER A 112 16.34 -4.36 9.34
C SER A 112 15.72 -5.46 8.49
N MET A 113 16.02 -6.70 8.80
CA MET A 113 15.24 -7.81 8.27
C MET A 113 13.84 -7.71 8.87
N PRO A 114 12.78 -7.49 8.05
CA PRO A 114 11.43 -7.55 8.56
C PRO A 114 11.18 -8.94 9.15
N LEU A 115 10.42 -9.01 10.23
CA LEU A 115 9.95 -10.31 10.71
C LEU A 115 8.94 -10.84 9.68
N GLU A 116 9.37 -11.80 8.89
CA GLU A 116 8.50 -12.47 7.93
C GLU A 116 8.04 -13.82 8.49
N ILE A 117 6.73 -14.05 8.49
CA ILE A 117 6.13 -15.30 8.92
C ILE A 117 5.45 -15.94 7.70
N GLU A 118 6.02 -17.04 7.22
CA GLU A 118 5.46 -17.81 6.13
C GLU A 118 4.53 -18.89 6.65
N LEU A 119 3.33 -18.96 6.08
CA LEU A 119 2.36 -20.02 6.36
C LEU A 119 2.23 -20.90 5.13
N ALA A 120 2.54 -22.19 5.28
CA ALA A 120 2.44 -23.17 4.21
C ALA A 120 1.43 -24.27 4.57
N GLY A 121 0.73 -24.78 3.56
CA GLY A 121 -0.23 -25.86 3.73
C GLY A 121 -0.91 -26.26 2.42
N PRO A 122 -1.61 -27.38 2.38
CA PRO A 122 -2.24 -27.89 1.16
C PRO A 122 -3.58 -27.23 0.82
N ASP A 123 -4.22 -26.55 1.77
CA ASP A 123 -5.53 -25.94 1.62
C ASP A 123 -5.47 -24.42 1.75
N LEU A 124 -5.75 -23.73 0.66
CA LEU A 124 -5.67 -22.26 0.56
C LEU A 124 -6.61 -21.55 1.54
N GLU A 125 -7.82 -22.07 1.73
CA GLU A 125 -8.82 -21.45 2.63
C GLU A 125 -8.37 -21.54 4.10
N THR A 126 -7.77 -22.64 4.48
CA THR A 126 -7.20 -22.80 5.83
C THR A 126 -6.00 -21.88 6.04
N ILE A 127 -5.09 -21.74 5.05
CA ILE A 127 -3.96 -20.82 5.10
C ILE A 127 -4.46 -19.38 5.20
N ARG A 128 -5.46 -19.01 4.40
CA ARG A 128 -6.06 -17.68 4.41
C ARG A 128 -6.61 -17.32 5.79
N ARG A 129 -7.41 -18.20 6.39
CA ARG A 129 -7.96 -17.99 7.75
C ARG A 129 -6.87 -17.92 8.82
N ALA A 130 -5.85 -18.75 8.71
CA ALA A 130 -4.72 -18.75 9.63
C ALA A 130 -3.93 -17.44 9.52
N GLY A 131 -3.65 -16.97 8.30
CA GLY A 131 -2.95 -15.71 8.03
C GLY A 131 -3.70 -14.49 8.58
N GLN A 132 -5.01 -14.41 8.34
CA GLN A 132 -5.85 -13.35 8.88
C GLN A 132 -5.86 -13.33 10.42
N LYS A 133 -5.96 -14.52 11.05
CA LYS A 133 -5.91 -14.64 12.51
C LYS A 133 -4.54 -14.26 13.07
N MET A 134 -3.47 -14.69 12.42
CA MET A 134 -2.10 -14.32 12.79
C MET A 134 -1.89 -12.80 12.70
N ALA A 135 -2.27 -12.18 11.59
CA ALA A 135 -2.17 -10.74 11.41
C ALA A 135 -2.96 -9.96 12.49
N ALA A 136 -4.16 -10.44 12.84
CA ALA A 136 -4.97 -9.83 13.90
C ALA A 136 -4.28 -9.92 15.28
N LEU A 137 -3.67 -11.06 15.60
CA LEU A 137 -2.94 -11.25 16.86
C LEU A 137 -1.70 -10.36 16.94
N LEU A 138 -0.96 -10.23 15.82
CA LEU A 138 0.23 -9.37 15.76
C LEU A 138 -0.14 -7.89 15.90
N ARG A 139 -1.20 -7.44 15.21
CA ARG A 139 -1.70 -6.05 15.32
C ARG A 139 -2.19 -5.69 16.73
N ALA A 140 -2.67 -6.66 17.49
CA ALA A 140 -3.09 -6.45 18.88
C ALA A 140 -1.92 -6.34 19.86
N ASN A 141 -0.71 -6.68 19.44
CA ASN A 141 0.47 -6.64 20.28
C ASN A 141 1.25 -5.33 20.07
N PRO A 142 1.46 -4.49 21.10
CA PRO A 142 2.11 -3.20 20.98
C PRO A 142 3.60 -3.25 20.59
N HIS A 143 4.21 -4.44 20.59
CA HIS A 143 5.61 -4.62 20.16
C HIS A 143 5.77 -4.69 18.63
N TYR A 144 4.66 -4.86 17.89
CA TYR A 144 4.69 -4.93 16.44
C TYR A 144 3.96 -3.72 15.86
N THR A 145 4.63 -3.01 14.97
CA THR A 145 4.08 -1.93 14.15
C THR A 145 4.04 -2.38 12.69
N ASP A 146 3.15 -1.81 11.91
CA ASP A 146 3.11 -2.00 10.45
C ASP A 146 2.94 -3.48 10.01
N VAL A 147 2.05 -4.20 10.70
CA VAL A 147 1.75 -5.59 10.38
C VAL A 147 0.94 -5.68 9.09
N SER A 148 1.58 -6.16 8.02
CA SER A 148 0.94 -6.45 6.73
C SER A 148 0.74 -7.96 6.54
N SER A 149 -0.18 -8.33 5.64
CA SER A 149 -0.44 -9.71 5.26
C SER A 149 -0.64 -9.79 3.76
N THR A 150 0.02 -10.75 3.12
CA THR A 150 -0.19 -11.04 1.69
C THR A 150 -1.52 -11.71 1.42
N VAL A 151 -2.17 -12.22 2.47
CA VAL A 151 -3.52 -12.83 2.42
C VAL A 151 -4.58 -11.75 2.55
N GLU A 152 -4.49 -10.72 1.76
CA GLU A 152 -5.51 -9.68 1.68
C GLU A 152 -6.63 -10.08 0.72
N GLN A 153 -7.76 -9.36 0.79
CA GLN A 153 -8.84 -9.55 -0.17
C GLN A 153 -8.27 -9.29 -1.57
N GLY A 154 -8.37 -10.30 -2.44
CA GLY A 154 -7.95 -10.16 -3.83
C GLY A 154 -8.69 -9.02 -4.53
N PHE A 155 -8.08 -8.46 -5.57
CA PHE A 155 -8.78 -7.53 -6.44
C PHE A 155 -10.01 -8.23 -7.04
N PRO A 156 -11.16 -7.53 -7.15
CA PRO A 156 -12.30 -8.08 -7.87
C PRO A 156 -11.88 -8.36 -9.32
N GLU A 157 -12.06 -9.59 -9.75
CA GLU A 157 -11.81 -10.01 -11.12
C GLU A 157 -13.07 -10.59 -11.75
N ILE A 158 -13.21 -10.41 -13.05
CA ILE A 158 -14.27 -11.03 -13.83
C ILE A 158 -13.65 -12.26 -14.51
N GLN A 159 -14.06 -13.45 -14.06
CA GLN A 159 -13.67 -14.69 -14.71
C GLN A 159 -14.70 -15.05 -15.79
N ILE A 160 -14.27 -15.04 -17.03
CA ILE A 160 -15.11 -15.41 -18.18
C ILE A 160 -14.88 -16.89 -18.48
N HIS A 161 -15.87 -17.71 -18.20
CA HIS A 161 -15.87 -19.12 -18.58
C HIS A 161 -16.78 -19.29 -19.80
N PHE A 162 -16.20 -19.74 -20.89
CA PHE A 162 -16.97 -20.04 -22.09
C PHE A 162 -17.00 -21.53 -22.38
N ASP A 163 -18.14 -21.98 -22.87
CA ASP A 163 -18.35 -23.37 -23.27
C ASP A 163 -17.69 -23.64 -24.63
N GLN A 164 -16.56 -24.33 -24.61
CA GLN A 164 -15.78 -24.62 -25.81
C GLN A 164 -16.55 -25.49 -26.81
N GLN A 165 -17.44 -26.40 -26.34
CA GLN A 165 -18.24 -27.25 -27.23
C GLN A 165 -19.28 -26.43 -27.98
N ARG A 166 -19.95 -25.52 -27.30
CA ARG A 166 -20.91 -24.62 -27.94
C ARG A 166 -20.22 -23.62 -28.88
N ALA A 167 -19.08 -23.07 -28.49
CA ALA A 167 -18.29 -22.19 -29.33
C ALA A 167 -17.89 -22.89 -30.64
N ALA A 168 -17.37 -24.12 -30.54
CA ALA A 168 -17.03 -24.93 -31.71
C ALA A 168 -18.24 -25.26 -32.60
N ALA A 169 -19.42 -25.50 -32.00
CA ALA A 169 -20.67 -25.71 -32.80
C ALA A 169 -21.08 -24.48 -33.60
N PHE A 170 -20.70 -23.28 -33.18
CA PHE A 170 -20.89 -22.03 -33.93
C PHE A 170 -19.70 -21.66 -34.81
N GLY A 171 -18.70 -22.52 -34.93
CA GLY A 171 -17.50 -22.27 -35.73
C GLY A 171 -16.55 -21.23 -35.14
N LEU A 172 -16.71 -20.90 -33.85
CA LEU A 172 -15.87 -19.93 -33.15
C LEU A 172 -14.69 -20.63 -32.52
N THR A 173 -13.50 -20.06 -32.67
CA THR A 173 -12.29 -20.49 -31.95
C THR A 173 -12.11 -19.69 -30.67
N THR A 174 -11.41 -20.26 -29.70
CA THR A 174 -11.06 -19.60 -28.46
C THR A 174 -10.39 -18.23 -28.67
N ARG A 175 -9.55 -18.13 -29.69
CA ARG A 175 -8.85 -16.90 -30.07
C ARG A 175 -9.81 -15.81 -30.51
N GLN A 176 -10.79 -16.14 -31.36
CA GLN A 176 -11.79 -15.19 -31.85
C GLN A 176 -12.68 -14.65 -30.75
N ILE A 177 -12.94 -15.45 -29.72
CA ILE A 177 -13.72 -15.02 -28.54
C ILE A 177 -12.88 -14.12 -27.61
N ALA A 178 -11.56 -14.39 -27.50
CA ALA A 178 -10.68 -13.60 -26.66
C ALA A 178 -10.33 -12.23 -27.27
N ASP A 179 -10.38 -12.11 -28.61
CA ASP A 179 -10.01 -10.91 -29.36
C ASP A 179 -11.23 -9.97 -29.59
N SER A 180 -12.43 -10.33 -29.13
CA SER A 180 -13.67 -9.55 -29.26
C SER A 180 -14.06 -8.83 -27.97
#